data_3091c2e6223d651d99afdbba9490ea7e
#
_entry.id   3091c2e6223d651d99afdbba9490ea7e
#
_cell.length_a   1.000
_cell.length_b   1.000
_cell.length_c   1.000
_cell.angle_alpha   90.00
_cell.angle_beta   90.00
_cell.angle_gamma   90.00
#
_symmetry.space_group_name_H-M   'P 1'
#
loop_
_entity.id
_entity.type
_entity.pdbx_description
1 polymer ?
#
loop_
_entity_poly.entity_id
_entity_poly.type
_entity_poly.pdbx_seq_one_letter_code
_entity_poly.pdbx_strand_id
1 'polypeptide(L)'
;MKTNAAERSRYKVADSHRHQSFVGVLRRDPDTYCWTWKGHIDFADGHNFSFASERSFSTKLEAEEYMRRFACNRIDNRLDSSNGGLF
;
A
#
# COMPACT_ATOMS: atom_id res chain seq x y z
N MET A 1 -25.13 13.42 -12.87
CA MET A 1 -24.51 13.38 -12.85
C MET A 1 -23.68 13.04 -12.54
N LYS A 2 -23.34 12.97 -12.43
CA LYS A 2 -22.53 12.68 -12.25
C LYS A 2 -21.52 12.77 -11.92
N THR A 3 -21.08 12.99 -11.81
CA THR A 3 -20.12 13.06 -11.74
C THR A 3 -19.32 12.83 -11.14
N ASN A 4 -19.04 12.60 -11.18
CA ASN A 4 -18.34 12.07 -10.45
C ASN A 4 -16.95 11.75 -10.54
N ALA A 5 -16.30 11.96 -11.65
CA ALA A 5 -14.91 11.64 -11.76
C ALA A 5 -14.10 12.44 -10.77
N ALA A 6 -14.48 13.65 -10.58
CA ALA A 6 -13.85 14.49 -9.56
C ALA A 6 -14.13 13.97 -8.15
N GLU A 7 -15.12 13.12 -8.04
CA GLU A 7 -15.53 12.58 -6.76
C GLU A 7 -14.91 11.22 -6.47
N ARG A 8 -13.91 10.86 -7.23
CA ARG A 8 -13.29 9.55 -7.06
C ARG A 8 -12.73 9.38 -5.65
N SER A 9 -13.18 8.33 -4.98
CA SER A 9 -12.78 8.06 -3.61
C SER A 9 -11.90 6.82 -3.49
N ARG A 10 -11.51 6.25 -4.60
CA ARG A 10 -10.66 5.05 -4.62
C ARG A 10 -9.61 5.20 -5.70
N TYR A 11 -8.38 4.89 -5.36
CA TYR A 11 -7.26 4.92 -6.30
C TYR A 11 -6.42 3.67 -6.12
N LYS A 12 -6.06 3.06 -7.22
CA LYS A 12 -5.21 1.89 -7.21
C LYS A 12 -3.78 2.32 -7.48
N VAL A 13 -2.86 1.79 -6.69
CA VAL A 13 -1.42 2.02 -6.86
C VAL A 13 -0.77 0.66 -7.02
N ALA A 14 -0.05 0.49 -8.12
CA ALA A 14 0.67 -0.76 -8.39
C ALA A 14 2.10 -0.40 -8.71
N ASP A 15 3.04 -1.07 -8.05
CA ASP A 15 4.45 -0.77 -8.22
C ASP A 15 5.27 -1.97 -7.79
N SER A 16 6.56 -1.83 -7.80
CA SER A 16 7.46 -2.89 -7.35
C SER A 16 8.64 -2.28 -6.62
N HIS A 17 9.26 -3.11 -5.79
CA HIS A 17 10.44 -2.72 -5.03
C HIS A 17 11.32 -3.96 -4.90
N ARG A 18 12.57 -3.86 -5.36
CA ARG A 18 13.51 -4.98 -5.35
C ARG A 18 12.89 -6.23 -6.01
N HIS A 19 12.20 -6.00 -7.13
CA HIS A 19 11.56 -7.05 -7.95
C HIS A 19 10.38 -7.76 -7.26
N GLN A 20 9.86 -7.18 -6.18
CA GLN A 20 8.67 -7.70 -5.52
C GLN A 20 7.53 -6.74 -5.85
N SER A 21 6.41 -7.29 -6.35
CA SER A 21 5.26 -6.47 -6.76
C SER A 21 4.37 -6.16 -5.59
N PHE A 22 3.80 -4.97 -5.58
CA PHE A 22 2.75 -4.67 -4.61
C PHE A 22 1.65 -3.85 -5.25
N VAL A 23 0.46 -4.00 -4.70
CA VAL A 23 -0.72 -3.27 -5.13
C VAL A 23 -1.41 -2.76 -3.88
N GLY A 24 -1.80 -1.50 -3.91
CA GLY A 24 -2.57 -0.93 -2.83
C GLY A 24 -3.76 -0.16 -3.37
N VAL A 25 -4.79 -0.05 -2.56
CA VAL A 25 -5.96 0.75 -2.88
C VAL A 25 -6.09 1.81 -1.81
N LEU A 26 -6.13 3.07 -2.23
CA LEU A 26 -6.37 4.20 -1.36
C LEU A 26 -7.85 4.49 -1.40
N ARG A 27 -8.44 4.70 -0.23
CA ARG A 27 -9.88 4.90 -0.15
C ARG A 27 -10.19 6.06 0.77
N ARG A 28 -11.07 6.95 0.31
CA ARG A 28 -11.50 8.09 1.10
C ARG A 28 -12.83 7.78 1.77
N ASP A 29 -12.89 8.05 3.07
CA ASP A 29 -14.13 7.89 3.81
C ASP A 29 -15.06 9.04 3.46
N PRO A 30 -16.32 8.76 3.06
CA PRO A 30 -17.24 9.83 2.66
C PRO A 30 -17.68 10.72 3.81
N ASP A 31 -17.56 10.26 5.04
CA ASP A 31 -17.99 11.05 6.19
C ASP A 31 -16.87 11.94 6.74
N THR A 32 -15.68 11.42 6.83
CA THR A 32 -14.56 12.15 7.41
C THR A 32 -13.63 12.74 6.38
N TYR A 33 -13.72 12.28 5.12
CA TYR A 33 -12.84 12.65 4.01
C TYR A 33 -11.39 12.27 4.26
N CYS A 34 -11.14 11.42 5.24
CA CYS A 34 -9.82 10.90 5.50
C CYS A 34 -9.55 9.67 4.65
N TRP A 35 -8.28 9.40 4.42
CA TRP A 35 -7.86 8.32 3.54
C TRP A 35 -7.28 7.16 4.32
N THR A 36 -7.61 5.96 3.86
CA THR A 36 -6.99 4.73 4.36
C THR A 36 -6.49 3.94 3.16
N TRP A 37 -5.70 2.93 3.43
CA TRP A 37 -5.20 2.09 2.35
C TRP A 37 -5.13 0.64 2.78
N LYS A 38 -5.23 -0.24 1.80
CA LYS A 38 -5.00 -1.67 1.99
C LYS A 38 -4.48 -2.24 0.69
N GLY A 39 -3.82 -3.37 0.78
CA GLY A 39 -3.26 -3.98 -0.40
C GLY A 39 -2.55 -5.26 -0.08
N HIS A 40 -1.68 -5.66 -1.00
CA HIS A 40 -0.91 -6.88 -0.81
C HIS A 40 0.41 -6.78 -1.55
N ILE A 41 1.35 -7.59 -1.09
CA ILE A 41 2.65 -7.75 -1.73
C ILE A 41 2.72 -9.16 -2.28
N ASP A 42 3.13 -9.29 -3.54
CA ASP A 42 3.35 -10.58 -4.18
C ASP A 42 4.85 -10.78 -4.30
N PHE A 43 5.41 -11.62 -3.45
CA PHE A 43 6.84 -11.89 -3.50
C PHE A 43 7.16 -12.83 -4.65
N ALA A 44 8.34 -12.66 -5.20
CA ALA A 44 8.76 -13.44 -6.37
C ALA A 44 8.78 -14.93 -6.10
N ASP A 45 8.90 -15.34 -4.84
CA ASP A 45 8.89 -16.76 -4.46
C ASP A 45 7.48 -17.33 -4.32
N GLY A 46 6.45 -16.53 -4.62
CA GLY A 46 5.07 -16.97 -4.54
C GLY A 46 4.39 -16.67 -3.23
N HIS A 47 5.11 -16.09 -2.27
CA HIS A 47 4.51 -15.72 -1.00
C HIS A 47 3.71 -14.43 -1.15
N ASN A 48 2.58 -14.35 -0.45
CA ASN A 48 1.72 -13.16 -0.45
C ASN A 48 1.61 -12.60 0.95
N PHE A 49 1.55 -11.27 1.03
CA PHE A 49 1.34 -10.60 2.31
C PHE A 49 0.31 -9.50 2.13
N SER A 50 -0.78 -9.55 2.90
CA SER A 50 -1.82 -8.53 2.85
C SER A 50 -1.61 -7.52 3.97
N PHE A 51 -1.94 -6.25 3.69
CA PHE A 51 -1.75 -5.20 4.66
C PHE A 51 -2.88 -4.17 4.58
N ALA A 52 -3.00 -3.39 5.63
CA ALA A 52 -3.96 -2.30 5.68
C ALA A 52 -3.42 -1.23 6.63
N SER A 53 -3.84 0.01 6.42
CA SER A 53 -3.42 1.09 7.29
C SER A 53 -4.09 0.96 8.65
N GLU A 54 -3.34 1.31 9.70
CA GLU A 54 -3.86 1.26 11.07
C GLU A 54 -4.49 2.58 11.47
N ARG A 55 -4.34 3.59 10.64
CA ARG A 55 -4.93 4.90 10.89
C ARG A 55 -5.32 5.53 9.57
N SER A 56 -6.01 6.65 9.65
CA SER A 56 -6.39 7.39 8.46
C SER A 56 -5.45 8.58 8.27
N PHE A 57 -5.50 9.15 7.07
CA PHE A 57 -4.63 10.24 6.65
C PHE A 57 -5.49 11.35 6.09
N SER A 58 -5.06 12.58 6.27
CA SER A 58 -5.87 13.72 5.84
C SER A 58 -5.81 13.96 4.34
N THR A 59 -4.78 13.50 3.66
CA THR A 59 -4.69 13.69 2.21
C THR A 59 -4.36 12.38 1.52
N LYS A 60 -4.74 12.31 0.24
CA LYS A 60 -4.44 11.15 -0.59
C LYS A 60 -2.93 10.97 -0.73
N LEU A 61 -2.21 12.07 -0.94
CA LEU A 61 -0.77 12.01 -1.13
C LEU A 61 -0.07 11.44 0.10
N GLU A 62 -0.48 11.91 1.26
CA GLU A 62 0.09 11.40 2.51
C GLU A 62 -0.18 9.91 2.67
N ALA A 63 -1.42 9.50 2.40
CA ALA A 63 -1.80 8.09 2.49
C ALA A 63 -0.97 7.25 1.53
N GLU A 64 -0.79 7.73 0.31
CA GLU A 64 -0.02 7.00 -0.69
C GLU A 64 1.44 6.86 -0.28
N GLU A 65 2.04 7.93 0.22
CA GLU A 65 3.43 7.89 0.65
C GLU A 65 3.65 6.90 1.79
N TYR A 66 2.74 6.91 2.75
CA TYR A 66 2.85 5.96 3.87
C TYR A 66 2.63 4.53 3.42
N MET A 67 1.69 4.33 2.49
CA MET A 67 1.45 2.98 1.97
C MET A 67 2.67 2.46 1.23
N ARG A 68 3.28 3.28 0.37
CA ARG A 68 4.47 2.87 -0.36
C ARG A 68 5.63 2.56 0.59
N ARG A 69 5.81 3.40 1.59
CA ARG A 69 6.87 3.19 2.59
C ARG A 69 6.63 1.90 3.34
N PHE A 70 5.39 1.64 3.72
CA PHE A 70 5.04 0.40 4.41
C PHE A 70 5.39 -0.81 3.55
N ALA A 71 4.97 -0.79 2.28
CA ALA A 71 5.22 -1.92 1.39
C ALA A 71 6.72 -2.14 1.21
N CYS A 72 7.46 -1.07 0.96
CA CYS A 72 8.90 -1.19 0.76
C CYS A 72 9.60 -1.70 2.01
N ASN A 73 9.21 -1.24 3.19
CA ASN A 73 9.80 -1.71 4.44
C ASN A 73 9.52 -3.19 4.68
N ARG A 74 8.30 -3.64 4.36
CA ARG A 74 7.97 -5.06 4.52
C ARG A 74 8.80 -5.91 3.57
N ILE A 75 8.97 -5.44 2.35
CA ILE A 75 9.77 -6.15 1.37
C ILE A 75 11.22 -6.23 1.86
N ASP A 76 11.77 -5.11 2.29
CA ASP A 76 13.14 -5.07 2.77
C ASP A 76 13.32 -5.99 3.98
N ASN A 77 12.39 -5.95 4.92
CA ASN A 77 12.48 -6.79 6.11
C ASN A 77 12.49 -8.27 5.76
N ARG A 78 11.62 -8.67 4.83
CA ARG A 78 11.57 -10.07 4.44
C ARG A 78 12.84 -10.50 3.73
N LEU A 79 13.32 -9.71 2.78
CA LEU A 79 14.50 -10.08 2.02
C LEU A 79 15.75 -10.05 2.87
N ASP A 80 15.87 -9.03 3.71
CA ASP A 80 17.05 -8.89 4.54
C ASP A 80 17.06 -9.91 5.67
N SER A 81 15.90 -10.26 6.21
CA SER A 81 15.83 -11.30 7.23
C SER A 81 16.24 -12.65 6.68
N SER A 82 15.85 -12.94 5.44
CA SER A 82 16.27 -14.19 4.80
C SER A 82 17.78 -14.26 4.70
N ASN A 83 18.41 -13.14 4.36
CA ASN A 83 19.87 -13.08 4.26
C ASN A 83 20.51 -13.10 5.64
N GLY A 84 19.94 -12.35 6.57
CA GLY A 84 20.48 -12.27 7.92
C GLY A 84 20.44 -13.58 8.67
N GLY A 85 19.50 -14.42 8.31
CA GLY A 85 19.37 -15.73 8.96
C GLY A 85 20.50 -16.68 8.69
N LEU A 86 21.40 -16.27 7.82
CA LEU A 86 22.53 -17.11 7.49
C LEU A 86 23.69 -17.02 8.48
N PHE A 87 23.59 -16.14 9.44
CA PHE A 87 24.70 -15.94 10.39
C PHE A 87 24.45 -16.57 11.71
#